data_ae94b7782c500977770a778222b76d56
#
_entry.id   ae94b7782c500977770a778222b76d56
#
_cell.length_a   1.000
_cell.length_b   1.000
_cell.length_c   1.000
_cell.angle_alpha   90.00
_cell.angle_beta   90.00
_cell.angle_gamma   90.00
#
_symmetry.space_group_name_H-M   'P 1'
#
loop_
_entity.id
_entity.type
_entity.pdbx_description
1 polymer ?
#
loop_
_entity_poly.entity_id
_entity_poly.type
_entity_poly.pdbx_seq_one_letter_code
_entity_poly.pdbx_strand_id
1 'polypeptide(L)'
;MNRKFVTVLSLALATAIVGNANAAEDIYNREAVGNITVTGGASRIHGDMNAMYESQIKLAKKEHAKNVILLIGDGMGDSEITAARNYAHGAGGYFPGIDALPFSGQYTHYSLNKETHLPDYVTDSAASGTAWSTGTKSYNGAIGVDLDGKPVTSIIELAKKKGLATGDITTSEIQDATPAAQIAHVTQRKCYGPKATAEKCPSNLLENGGLGSISEQIIRTRADVTLGGGMTTFEEKATYGKYKGKTLLEQAKEEGYTIVTNADELQSVSNADQKKPVLGLFAPGNMPVRLKGPQASFHGNLDRPAVKCEVNKERTASIPKLADMTKKTIDLLKTNKNGFFLQVE
;
A
#
# COMPACT_ATOMS: atom_id res chain seq x y z
N MET A 1 50.13 -6.28 11.39
CA MET A 1 49.63 -5.23 12.28
C MET A 1 48.67 -4.38 11.47
N ASN A 2 47.46 -4.34 11.70
CA ASN A 2 46.38 -4.12 12.53
C ASN A 2 45.05 -4.38 11.86
N ARG A 3 44.46 -5.50 12.14
CA ARG A 3 43.04 -5.80 11.81
C ARG A 3 42.20 -5.67 13.09
N LYS A 4 42.06 -4.49 13.69
CA LYS A 4 41.26 -4.36 14.93
C LYS A 4 40.41 -3.10 15.05
N PHE A 5 40.13 -2.36 13.99
CA PHE A 5 39.33 -1.12 14.09
C PHE A 5 37.97 -1.11 13.37
N VAL A 6 37.54 -2.22 12.78
CA VAL A 6 36.28 -2.23 12.04
C VAL A 6 35.07 -2.78 12.86
N THR A 7 35.32 -3.40 14.02
CA THR A 7 34.26 -4.13 14.76
C THR A 7 33.52 -3.28 15.81
N VAL A 8 33.96 -2.06 16.10
CA VAL A 8 33.35 -1.23 17.17
C VAL A 8 32.29 -0.25 16.62
N LEU A 9 32.33 0.10 15.35
CA LEU A 9 31.36 1.05 14.77
C LEU A 9 30.01 0.40 14.41
N SER A 10 29.99 -0.91 14.23
CA SER A 10 28.77 -1.64 13.87
C SER A 10 27.83 -1.91 15.06
N LEU A 11 28.33 -1.86 16.29
CA LEU A 11 27.54 -2.14 17.49
C LEU A 11 26.84 -0.89 18.06
N ALA A 12 27.35 0.30 17.78
CA ALA A 12 26.75 1.55 18.26
C ALA A 12 25.52 1.99 17.45
N LEU A 13 25.40 1.56 16.18
CA LEU A 13 24.24 1.88 15.34
C LEU A 13 23.02 0.96 15.60
N ALA A 14 23.27 -0.26 16.10
CA ALA A 14 22.19 -1.22 16.39
C ALA A 14 21.45 -0.91 17.69
N THR A 15 22.08 -0.24 18.65
CA THR A 15 21.44 0.09 19.94
C THR A 15 20.60 1.36 19.92
N ALA A 16 20.80 2.26 18.96
CA ALA A 16 19.98 3.48 18.84
C ALA A 16 18.60 3.24 18.21
N ILE A 17 18.39 2.11 17.52
CA ILE A 17 17.12 1.80 16.84
C ILE A 17 16.13 1.05 17.74
N VAL A 18 16.59 0.43 18.84
CA VAL A 18 15.73 -0.36 19.73
C VAL A 18 15.04 0.49 20.81
N GLY A 19 15.48 1.73 21.04
CA GLY A 19 14.98 2.59 22.12
C GLY A 19 13.64 3.30 21.88
N ASN A 20 13.13 3.38 20.65
CA ASN A 20 11.96 4.21 20.33
C ASN A 20 10.69 3.46 19.89
N ALA A 21 10.65 2.14 20.00
CA ALA A 21 9.45 1.39 19.60
C ALA A 21 8.26 1.58 20.58
N ASN A 22 8.51 2.04 21.81
CA ASN A 22 7.46 2.28 22.80
C ASN A 22 6.96 3.73 22.90
N ALA A 23 7.59 4.68 22.20
CA ALA A 23 7.15 6.08 22.19
C ALA A 23 5.97 6.36 21.26
N ALA A 24 5.51 5.36 20.52
CA ALA A 24 4.43 5.52 19.53
C ALA A 24 3.01 5.41 20.11
N GLU A 25 2.85 5.07 21.39
CA GLU A 25 1.51 4.82 21.96
C GLU A 25 0.83 6.03 22.61
N ASP A 26 1.58 7.07 22.98
CA ASP A 26 1.01 8.28 23.56
C ASP A 26 1.16 9.50 22.64
N ILE A 27 0.39 9.52 21.56
CA ILE A 27 0.33 10.65 20.64
C ILE A 27 -0.30 11.90 21.27
N TYR A 28 -0.88 11.79 22.45
CA TYR A 28 -1.56 12.89 23.14
C TYR A 28 -0.70 13.60 24.20
N ASN A 29 0.36 12.94 24.67
CA ASN A 29 1.23 13.46 25.72
C ASN A 29 2.68 13.63 25.24
N ARG A 30 2.87 13.85 23.95
CA ARG A 30 4.22 14.06 23.41
C ARG A 30 4.76 15.41 23.82
N GLU A 31 5.94 15.41 24.40
CA GLU A 31 6.74 16.61 24.56
C GLU A 31 7.23 17.12 23.21
N ALA A 32 7.41 18.44 23.09
CA ALA A 32 8.04 19.00 21.89
C ALA A 32 9.41 18.40 21.67
N VAL A 33 9.66 17.87 20.47
CA VAL A 33 10.93 17.27 20.13
C VAL A 33 11.95 18.36 19.83
N GLY A 34 13.04 18.38 20.58
CA GLY A 34 14.17 19.27 20.41
C GLY A 34 14.05 20.59 21.17
N ASN A 35 15.16 21.26 21.29
CA ASN A 35 15.26 22.56 21.94
C ASN A 35 15.05 23.69 20.91
N ILE A 36 13.84 24.26 20.86
CA ILE A 36 13.48 25.31 19.93
C ILE A 36 14.33 26.57 20.07
N THR A 37 14.97 26.81 21.23
CA THR A 37 15.86 27.97 21.44
C THR A 37 17.21 27.78 20.79
N VAL A 38 17.64 26.54 20.59
CA VAL A 38 18.93 26.20 19.96
C VAL A 38 18.79 26.01 18.46
N THR A 39 17.68 25.43 18.01
CA THR A 39 17.49 25.01 16.60
C THR A 39 16.58 25.95 15.80
N GLY A 40 16.19 27.08 16.39
CA GLY A 40 15.24 27.97 15.73
C GLY A 40 13.85 27.36 15.52
N GLY A 41 13.46 26.40 16.37
CA GLY A 41 12.16 25.74 16.30
C GLY A 41 12.08 24.53 15.38
N ALA A 42 13.16 24.20 14.66
CA ALA A 42 13.18 23.04 13.78
C ALA A 42 14.03 21.92 14.39
N SER A 43 13.40 20.94 14.99
CA SER A 43 14.06 19.65 15.28
C SER A 43 13.94 18.76 14.04
N ARG A 44 15.06 18.48 13.42
CA ARG A 44 15.12 17.59 12.27
C ARG A 44 15.89 16.31 12.64
N ILE A 45 16.05 15.42 11.67
CA ILE A 45 16.78 14.18 11.81
C ILE A 45 18.14 14.44 12.47
N HIS A 46 18.47 13.64 13.47
CA HIS A 46 19.78 13.71 14.10
C HIS A 46 20.87 13.37 13.10
N GLY A 47 21.83 14.27 12.89
CA GLY A 47 22.97 14.07 12.04
C GLY A 47 23.09 15.06 10.89
N ASP A 48 24.14 14.91 10.11
CA ASP A 48 24.38 15.72 8.92
C ASP A 48 23.51 15.21 7.75
N MET A 49 22.46 15.94 7.43
CA MET A 49 21.57 15.65 6.31
C MET A 49 22.31 15.60 4.97
N ASN A 50 23.29 16.46 4.75
CA ASN A 50 24.05 16.47 3.51
C ASN A 50 24.89 15.21 3.36
N ALA A 51 25.58 14.78 4.42
CA ALA A 51 26.33 13.52 4.43
C ALA A 51 25.42 12.31 4.19
N MET A 52 24.18 12.32 4.74
CA MET A 52 23.19 11.30 4.48
C MET A 52 22.78 11.28 3.00
N TYR A 53 22.44 12.42 2.41
CA TYR A 53 22.12 12.53 0.98
C TYR A 53 23.25 12.05 0.09
N GLU A 54 24.49 12.50 0.33
CA GLU A 54 25.65 12.08 -0.45
C GLU A 54 25.88 10.57 -0.38
N SER A 55 25.74 9.97 0.81
CA SER A 55 25.86 8.52 0.97
C SER A 55 24.79 7.75 0.21
N GLN A 56 23.54 8.21 0.24
CA GLN A 56 22.41 7.62 -0.48
C GLN A 56 22.61 7.72 -2.01
N ILE A 57 23.02 8.89 -2.50
CA ILE A 57 23.29 9.10 -3.92
C ILE A 57 24.46 8.21 -4.38
N LYS A 58 25.52 8.13 -3.59
CA LYS A 58 26.68 7.29 -3.88
C LYS A 58 26.29 5.80 -3.94
N LEU A 59 25.44 5.36 -3.01
CA LEU A 59 24.92 3.99 -2.99
C LEU A 59 24.05 3.72 -4.21
N ALA A 60 23.12 4.60 -4.53
CA ALA A 60 22.23 4.47 -5.69
C ALA A 60 22.97 4.43 -7.03
N LYS A 61 24.08 5.16 -7.15
CA LYS A 61 24.94 5.14 -8.36
C LYS A 61 25.79 3.88 -8.47
N LYS A 62 26.13 3.26 -7.34
CA LYS A 62 27.00 2.07 -7.29
C LYS A 62 26.22 0.79 -7.52
N GLU A 63 24.99 0.73 -7.02
CA GLU A 63 24.18 -0.48 -6.97
C GLU A 63 22.97 -0.36 -7.91
N HIS A 64 22.81 -1.33 -8.78
CA HIS A 64 21.55 -1.47 -9.53
C HIS A 64 20.48 -2.02 -8.58
N ALA A 65 19.45 -1.26 -8.32
CA ALA A 65 18.34 -1.70 -7.48
C ALA A 65 17.65 -2.93 -8.10
N LYS A 66 17.60 -4.02 -7.34
CA LYS A 66 16.87 -5.25 -7.72
C LYS A 66 15.46 -5.25 -7.15
N ASN A 67 15.25 -4.52 -6.06
CA ASN A 67 13.98 -4.48 -5.33
C ASN A 67 13.38 -3.10 -5.47
N VAL A 68 12.10 -3.04 -5.76
CA VAL A 68 11.34 -1.79 -5.85
C VAL A 68 10.16 -1.88 -4.89
N ILE A 69 10.02 -0.88 -4.02
CA ILE A 69 8.89 -0.74 -3.11
C ILE A 69 8.21 0.59 -3.42
N LEU A 70 6.95 0.53 -3.80
CA LEU A 70 6.10 1.69 -4.03
C LEU A 70 5.17 1.86 -2.82
N LEU A 71 5.35 2.97 -2.09
CA LEU A 71 4.51 3.32 -0.94
C LEU A 71 3.52 4.40 -1.36
N ILE A 72 2.24 4.17 -1.14
CA ILE A 72 1.16 5.06 -1.55
C ILE A 72 0.34 5.45 -0.33
N GLY A 73 0.20 6.76 -0.10
CA GLY A 73 -0.76 7.31 0.82
C GLY A 73 -1.90 7.91 0.01
N ASP A 74 -3.02 7.21 -0.11
CA ASP A 74 -4.19 7.71 -0.84
C ASP A 74 -4.80 8.92 -0.09
N GLY A 75 -5.01 10.01 -0.83
CA GLY A 75 -5.46 11.27 -0.26
C GLY A 75 -4.43 11.98 0.64
N MET A 76 -3.18 11.51 0.71
CA MET A 76 -2.14 12.06 1.55
C MET A 76 -1.38 13.19 0.84
N GLY A 77 -2.01 14.36 0.74
CA GLY A 77 -1.39 15.56 0.19
C GLY A 77 -0.52 16.31 1.22
N ASP A 78 0.10 17.41 0.79
CA ASP A 78 0.99 18.22 1.64
C ASP A 78 0.25 18.80 2.86
N SER A 79 -1.01 19.15 2.71
CA SER A 79 -1.85 19.66 3.79
C SER A 79 -2.12 18.60 4.85
N GLU A 80 -2.43 17.38 4.44
CA GLU A 80 -2.68 16.24 5.30
C GLU A 80 -1.41 15.81 6.03
N ILE A 81 -0.27 15.78 5.34
CA ILE A 81 1.04 15.50 5.96
C ILE A 81 1.39 16.56 6.99
N THR A 82 1.18 17.83 6.67
CA THR A 82 1.46 18.96 7.57
C THR A 82 0.55 18.91 8.79
N ALA A 83 -0.77 18.72 8.60
CA ALA A 83 -1.72 18.59 9.70
C ALA A 83 -1.38 17.41 10.62
N ALA A 84 -1.06 16.24 10.03
CA ALA A 84 -0.67 15.06 10.79
C ALA A 84 0.65 15.25 11.55
N ARG A 85 1.64 15.92 10.94
CA ARG A 85 2.91 16.26 11.61
C ARG A 85 2.69 17.16 12.79
N ASN A 86 1.90 18.23 12.60
CA ASN A 86 1.58 19.17 13.67
C ASN A 86 0.82 18.49 14.82
N TYR A 87 -0.12 17.62 14.49
CA TYR A 87 -0.87 16.85 15.48
C TYR A 87 0.01 15.88 16.26
N ALA A 88 0.86 15.13 15.57
CA ALA A 88 1.65 14.06 16.17
C ALA A 88 2.94 14.54 16.84
N HIS A 89 3.58 15.58 16.32
CA HIS A 89 4.94 16.00 16.71
C HIS A 89 5.08 17.50 16.99
N GLY A 90 4.00 18.28 16.84
CA GLY A 90 4.05 19.75 16.91
C GLY A 90 4.71 20.37 15.67
N ALA A 91 4.65 21.71 15.59
CA ALA A 91 5.10 22.47 14.42
C ALA A 91 6.60 22.29 14.10
N GLY A 92 7.43 22.04 15.10
CA GLY A 92 8.87 21.80 14.94
C GLY A 92 9.26 20.32 14.79
N GLY A 93 8.28 19.43 14.76
CA GLY A 93 8.52 17.99 14.69
C GLY A 93 8.73 17.46 13.27
N TYR A 94 9.04 16.17 13.16
CA TYR A 94 9.25 15.49 11.88
C TYR A 94 8.77 14.03 11.94
N PHE A 95 8.45 13.47 10.79
CA PHE A 95 8.19 12.03 10.63
C PHE A 95 9.48 11.28 10.29
N PRO A 96 9.94 10.33 11.14
CA PRO A 96 11.19 9.61 10.88
C PRO A 96 11.22 8.84 9.55
N GLY A 97 10.07 8.48 9.02
CA GLY A 97 9.97 7.80 7.74
C GLY A 97 10.02 8.76 6.55
N ILE A 98 8.96 9.54 6.36
CA ILE A 98 8.79 10.36 5.15
C ILE A 98 9.79 11.52 5.07
N ASP A 99 10.06 12.19 6.20
CA ASP A 99 10.99 13.32 6.22
C ASP A 99 12.46 12.89 6.15
N ALA A 100 12.76 11.59 6.26
CA ALA A 100 14.09 11.02 6.09
C ALA A 100 14.42 10.67 4.62
N LEU A 101 13.45 10.73 3.71
CA LEU A 101 13.69 10.41 2.32
C LEU A 101 14.65 11.42 1.68
N PRO A 102 15.69 10.96 0.94
CA PRO A 102 16.75 11.83 0.43
C PRO A 102 16.29 12.74 -0.71
N PHE A 103 15.20 12.39 -1.37
CA PHE A 103 14.66 13.16 -2.48
C PHE A 103 13.17 13.40 -2.28
N SER A 104 12.73 14.60 -2.63
CA SER A 104 11.33 14.97 -2.75
C SER A 104 11.07 15.59 -4.11
N GLY A 105 9.85 15.50 -4.58
CA GLY A 105 9.43 16.07 -5.84
C GLY A 105 7.92 16.20 -5.89
N GLN A 106 7.44 16.83 -6.95
CA GLN A 106 6.03 16.95 -7.25
C GLN A 106 5.75 16.31 -8.61
N TYR A 107 4.58 15.73 -8.76
CA TYR A 107 4.09 15.27 -10.05
C TYR A 107 2.68 15.79 -10.28
N THR A 108 2.34 16.01 -11.54
CA THR A 108 0.99 16.38 -11.94
C THR A 108 0.12 15.13 -12.01
N HIS A 109 -1.06 15.20 -11.41
CA HIS A 109 -2.04 14.12 -11.50
C HIS A 109 -3.35 14.66 -12.08
N TYR A 110 -3.89 13.93 -13.01
CA TYR A 110 -5.16 14.17 -13.66
C TYR A 110 -5.62 12.87 -14.32
N SER A 111 -6.90 12.72 -14.53
CA SER A 111 -7.50 11.68 -15.36
C SER A 111 -7.88 12.26 -16.73
N LEU A 112 -8.47 11.44 -17.57
CA LEU A 112 -9.02 11.89 -18.84
C LEU A 112 -10.53 11.71 -18.83
N ASN A 113 -11.24 12.66 -19.41
CA ASN A 113 -12.65 12.47 -19.72
C ASN A 113 -12.78 11.42 -20.83
N LYS A 114 -13.58 10.40 -20.60
CA LYS A 114 -13.73 9.25 -21.52
C LYS A 114 -14.27 9.63 -22.89
N GLU A 115 -15.13 10.65 -22.98
CA GLU A 115 -15.81 11.05 -24.21
C GLU A 115 -15.00 12.08 -24.99
N THR A 116 -14.48 13.09 -24.27
CA THR A 116 -13.78 14.22 -24.92
C THR A 116 -12.29 14.02 -25.04
N HIS A 117 -11.72 13.05 -24.28
CA HIS A 117 -10.28 12.78 -24.13
C HIS A 117 -9.49 13.97 -23.54
N LEU A 118 -10.17 15.00 -23.05
CA LEU A 118 -9.55 16.15 -22.40
C LEU A 118 -9.20 15.83 -20.94
N PRO A 119 -8.22 16.53 -20.34
CA PRO A 119 -7.90 16.37 -18.95
C PRO A 119 -9.08 16.66 -18.03
N ASP A 120 -9.34 15.72 -17.11
CA ASP A 120 -10.17 15.91 -15.94
C ASP A 120 -9.23 16.17 -14.75
N TYR A 121 -9.32 17.36 -14.17
CA TYR A 121 -8.38 17.83 -13.15
C TYR A 121 -8.61 17.19 -11.79
N VAL A 122 -9.72 16.50 -11.58
CA VAL A 122 -10.03 15.77 -10.34
C VAL A 122 -9.97 14.28 -10.61
N THR A 123 -8.78 13.71 -10.54
CA THR A 123 -8.58 12.26 -10.70
C THR A 123 -9.02 11.50 -9.46
N ASP A 124 -9.57 10.30 -9.66
CA ASP A 124 -9.77 9.33 -8.57
C ASP A 124 -8.56 8.39 -8.44
N SER A 125 -8.56 7.55 -7.38
CA SER A 125 -7.51 6.56 -7.16
C SER A 125 -7.48 5.44 -8.22
N ALA A 126 -8.56 5.21 -8.95
CA ALA A 126 -8.58 4.23 -10.03
C ALA A 126 -7.78 4.70 -11.25
N ALA A 127 -8.08 5.89 -11.77
CA ALA A 127 -7.37 6.46 -12.91
C ALA A 127 -5.91 6.81 -12.57
N SER A 128 -5.66 7.37 -11.37
CA SER A 128 -4.28 7.63 -10.93
C SER A 128 -3.52 6.32 -10.69
N GLY A 129 -4.16 5.31 -10.06
CA GLY A 129 -3.59 3.97 -9.89
C GLY A 129 -3.23 3.32 -11.21
N THR A 130 -4.13 3.37 -12.18
CA THR A 130 -3.85 2.91 -13.54
C THR A 130 -2.66 3.62 -14.15
N ALA A 131 -2.54 4.94 -13.96
CA ALA A 131 -1.43 5.70 -14.54
C ALA A 131 -0.07 5.28 -13.97
N TRP A 132 0.11 5.16 -12.66
CA TRP A 132 1.43 4.75 -12.11
C TRP A 132 1.70 3.26 -12.25
N SER A 133 0.67 2.41 -12.32
CA SER A 133 0.86 0.97 -12.48
C SER A 133 1.14 0.55 -13.94
N THR A 134 0.71 1.34 -14.92
CA THR A 134 0.79 0.95 -16.34
C THR A 134 1.49 1.99 -17.24
N GLY A 135 1.68 3.21 -16.73
CA GLY A 135 2.15 4.35 -17.56
C GLY A 135 1.07 4.92 -18.48
N THR A 136 -0.20 4.48 -18.36
CA THR A 136 -1.30 4.89 -19.25
C THR A 136 -2.29 5.76 -18.50
N LYS A 137 -2.61 6.93 -19.03
CA LYS A 137 -3.71 7.76 -18.54
C LYS A 137 -5.05 7.16 -18.93
N SER A 138 -5.99 7.16 -17.99
CA SER A 138 -7.33 6.62 -18.18
C SER A 138 -8.39 7.53 -17.54
N TYR A 139 -9.64 7.11 -17.55
CA TYR A 139 -10.77 7.87 -17.03
C TYR A 139 -11.07 7.47 -15.56
N ASN A 140 -11.74 8.35 -14.83
CA ASN A 140 -12.14 8.08 -13.44
C ASN A 140 -12.96 6.79 -13.34
N GLY A 141 -12.58 5.93 -12.41
CA GLY A 141 -13.16 4.62 -12.20
C GLY A 141 -12.53 3.47 -13.01
N ALA A 142 -11.67 3.75 -13.98
CA ALA A 142 -10.98 2.72 -14.76
C ALA A 142 -9.84 2.04 -13.96
N ILE A 143 -9.78 0.73 -14.00
CA ILE A 143 -8.72 -0.08 -13.39
C ILE A 143 -7.95 -0.82 -14.48
N GLY A 144 -6.67 -0.50 -14.66
CA GLY A 144 -5.78 -1.23 -15.57
C GLY A 144 -6.22 -1.26 -17.03
N VAL A 145 -7.05 -0.30 -17.46
CA VAL A 145 -7.52 -0.20 -18.86
C VAL A 145 -7.27 1.19 -19.40
N ASP A 146 -7.13 1.30 -20.74
CA ASP A 146 -7.04 2.56 -21.46
C ASP A 146 -8.42 3.24 -21.63
N LEU A 147 -8.48 4.32 -22.40
CA LEU A 147 -9.72 5.05 -22.69
C LEU A 147 -10.77 4.20 -23.43
N ASP A 148 -10.33 3.26 -24.25
CA ASP A 148 -11.21 2.32 -24.97
C ASP A 148 -11.67 1.15 -24.07
N GLY A 149 -11.20 1.07 -22.83
CA GLY A 149 -11.46 -0.05 -21.92
C GLY A 149 -10.63 -1.30 -22.21
N LYS A 150 -9.55 -1.18 -22.99
CA LYS A 150 -8.64 -2.29 -23.29
C LYS A 150 -7.63 -2.46 -22.16
N PRO A 151 -7.33 -3.70 -21.73
CA PRO A 151 -6.33 -4.00 -20.71
C PRO A 151 -4.94 -3.46 -21.08
N VAL A 152 -4.26 -2.84 -20.11
CA VAL A 152 -2.88 -2.36 -20.25
C VAL A 152 -1.99 -3.00 -19.20
N THR A 153 -0.84 -3.50 -19.60
CA THR A 153 0.04 -4.31 -18.75
C THR A 153 0.54 -3.52 -17.55
N SER A 154 0.39 -4.07 -16.36
CA SER A 154 0.81 -3.46 -15.10
C SER A 154 2.27 -3.79 -14.73
N ILE A 155 2.81 -3.06 -13.72
CA ILE A 155 4.15 -3.32 -13.19
C ILE A 155 4.23 -4.72 -12.58
N ILE A 156 3.21 -5.17 -11.84
CA ILE A 156 3.20 -6.55 -11.28
C ILE A 156 3.27 -7.60 -12.38
N GLU A 157 2.50 -7.43 -13.45
CA GLU A 157 2.56 -8.36 -14.59
C GLU A 157 3.94 -8.35 -15.27
N LEU A 158 4.55 -7.16 -15.44
CA LEU A 158 5.91 -7.03 -15.98
C LEU A 158 6.95 -7.66 -15.05
N ALA A 159 6.85 -7.42 -13.74
CA ALA A 159 7.74 -8.00 -12.73
C ALA A 159 7.68 -9.53 -12.76
N LYS A 160 6.48 -10.10 -12.82
CA LYS A 160 6.28 -11.56 -12.96
C LYS A 160 6.90 -12.10 -14.25
N LYS A 161 6.68 -11.45 -15.40
CA LYS A 161 7.29 -11.84 -16.68
C LYS A 161 8.82 -11.85 -16.61
N LYS A 162 9.42 -11.00 -15.76
CA LYS A 162 10.86 -10.96 -15.52
C LYS A 162 11.34 -11.89 -14.41
N GLY A 163 10.45 -12.68 -13.81
CA GLY A 163 10.79 -13.63 -12.75
C GLY A 163 11.09 -12.99 -11.39
N LEU A 164 10.65 -11.73 -11.16
CA LEU A 164 10.69 -11.10 -9.85
C LEU A 164 9.58 -11.66 -8.98
N ALA A 165 9.78 -11.65 -7.66
CA ALA A 165 8.69 -11.83 -6.72
C ALA A 165 7.81 -10.58 -6.66
N THR A 166 6.52 -10.75 -6.33
CA THR A 166 5.55 -9.65 -6.38
C THR A 166 4.70 -9.61 -5.13
N GLY A 167 4.44 -8.40 -4.63
CA GLY A 167 3.58 -8.17 -3.49
C GLY A 167 2.69 -6.95 -3.69
N ASP A 168 1.46 -7.05 -3.16
CA ASP A 168 0.48 -5.98 -3.16
C ASP A 168 -0.27 -5.99 -1.82
N ILE A 169 -0.03 -4.99 -1.00
CA ILE A 169 -0.57 -4.93 0.36
C ILE A 169 -1.22 -3.58 0.63
N THR A 170 -2.35 -3.61 1.35
CA THR A 170 -3.15 -2.42 1.62
C THR A 170 -3.85 -2.51 2.97
N THR A 171 -4.32 -1.39 3.49
CA THR A 171 -5.28 -1.33 4.59
C THR A 171 -6.72 -1.20 4.12
N SER A 172 -6.96 -1.02 2.82
CA SER A 172 -8.28 -1.07 2.19
C SER A 172 -8.71 -2.51 1.88
N GLU A 173 -9.82 -2.68 1.19
CA GLU A 173 -10.14 -3.94 0.50
C GLU A 173 -9.10 -4.16 -0.61
N ILE A 174 -8.59 -5.38 -0.76
CA ILE A 174 -7.64 -5.70 -1.85
C ILE A 174 -8.24 -5.54 -3.25
N GLN A 175 -9.55 -5.38 -3.34
CA GLN A 175 -10.29 -5.09 -4.56
C GLN A 175 -10.43 -3.60 -4.82
N ASP A 176 -10.10 -2.73 -3.87
CA ASP A 176 -10.21 -1.30 -4.09
C ASP A 176 -9.19 -0.81 -5.13
N ALA A 177 -9.36 0.42 -5.55
CA ALA A 177 -8.72 0.95 -6.75
C ALA A 177 -7.19 0.86 -6.75
N THR A 178 -6.56 1.26 -5.66
CA THR A 178 -5.09 1.34 -5.56
C THR A 178 -4.42 -0.03 -5.67
N PRO A 179 -4.80 -1.07 -4.88
CA PRO A 179 -4.25 -2.41 -5.06
C PRO A 179 -4.72 -3.05 -6.38
N ALA A 180 -5.99 -2.89 -6.75
CA ALA A 180 -6.53 -3.50 -7.96
C ALA A 180 -5.81 -3.04 -9.24
N ALA A 181 -5.35 -1.78 -9.30
CA ALA A 181 -4.68 -1.23 -10.48
C ALA A 181 -3.36 -1.93 -10.83
N GLN A 182 -2.75 -2.66 -9.88
CA GLN A 182 -1.57 -3.48 -10.13
C GLN A 182 -1.91 -4.87 -10.68
N ILE A 183 -3.15 -5.34 -10.47
CA ILE A 183 -3.48 -6.76 -10.59
C ILE A 183 -4.59 -7.01 -11.60
N ALA A 184 -5.51 -6.05 -11.81
CA ALA A 184 -6.75 -6.27 -12.51
C ALA A 184 -7.01 -5.25 -13.62
N HIS A 185 -7.92 -5.62 -14.53
CA HIS A 185 -8.33 -4.82 -15.69
C HIS A 185 -9.86 -4.84 -15.76
N VAL A 186 -10.49 -3.79 -15.26
CA VAL A 186 -11.95 -3.62 -15.31
C VAL A 186 -12.32 -2.19 -15.67
N THR A 187 -13.46 -2.05 -16.38
CA THR A 187 -13.92 -0.76 -16.87
C THR A 187 -14.47 0.14 -15.78
N GLN A 188 -14.71 -0.41 -14.56
CA GLN A 188 -15.24 0.35 -13.44
C GLN A 188 -14.78 -0.26 -12.11
N ARG A 189 -14.23 0.59 -11.22
CA ARG A 189 -13.59 0.20 -9.95
C ARG A 189 -14.46 -0.60 -8.97
N LYS A 190 -15.77 -0.51 -9.06
CA LYS A 190 -16.70 -1.24 -8.17
C LYS A 190 -17.02 -2.67 -8.62
N CYS A 191 -16.34 -3.18 -9.64
CA CYS A 191 -16.48 -4.56 -10.12
C CYS A 191 -15.64 -5.55 -9.29
N TYR A 192 -15.85 -5.52 -7.98
CA TYR A 192 -15.05 -6.26 -6.99
C TYR A 192 -15.16 -7.76 -7.12
N GLY A 193 -16.38 -8.29 -7.16
CA GLY A 193 -16.70 -9.70 -7.30
C GLY A 193 -17.65 -9.97 -8.46
N PRO A 194 -17.96 -11.23 -8.74
CA PRO A 194 -18.84 -11.63 -9.86
C PRO A 194 -20.19 -10.92 -9.87
N LYS A 195 -20.82 -10.74 -8.70
CA LYS A 195 -22.13 -10.08 -8.58
C LYS A 195 -22.06 -8.62 -9.02
N ALA A 196 -21.14 -7.85 -8.45
CA ALA A 196 -20.97 -6.44 -8.81
C ALA A 196 -20.51 -6.27 -10.27
N THR A 197 -19.75 -7.23 -10.80
CA THR A 197 -19.31 -7.23 -12.20
C THR A 197 -20.48 -7.44 -13.14
N ALA A 198 -21.42 -8.34 -12.80
CA ALA A 198 -22.62 -8.54 -13.60
C ALA A 198 -23.50 -7.28 -13.70
N GLU A 199 -23.55 -6.49 -12.62
CA GLU A 199 -24.35 -5.26 -12.56
C GLU A 199 -23.66 -4.05 -13.25
N LYS A 200 -22.34 -3.91 -13.08
CA LYS A 200 -21.61 -2.67 -13.41
C LYS A 200 -20.63 -2.80 -14.57
N CYS A 201 -20.10 -3.98 -14.80
CA CYS A 201 -19.11 -4.28 -15.82
C CYS A 201 -19.45 -5.55 -16.59
N PRO A 202 -20.62 -5.69 -17.19
CA PRO A 202 -21.03 -6.96 -17.82
C PRO A 202 -20.05 -7.43 -18.92
N SER A 203 -19.37 -6.51 -19.59
CA SER A 203 -18.32 -6.85 -20.56
C SER A 203 -17.08 -7.51 -19.94
N ASN A 204 -16.86 -7.35 -18.63
CA ASN A 204 -15.78 -8.00 -17.92
C ASN A 204 -16.11 -9.43 -17.45
N LEU A 205 -17.36 -9.86 -17.49
CA LEU A 205 -17.74 -11.21 -17.09
C LEU A 205 -17.00 -12.26 -17.91
N LEU A 206 -16.57 -13.33 -17.25
CA LEU A 206 -15.89 -14.46 -17.90
C LEU A 206 -16.79 -15.13 -18.97
N GLU A 207 -18.07 -15.27 -18.70
CA GLU A 207 -19.06 -15.81 -19.65
C GLU A 207 -19.25 -14.95 -20.92
N ASN A 208 -18.91 -13.66 -20.85
CA ASN A 208 -18.95 -12.74 -21.98
C ASN A 208 -17.59 -12.59 -22.67
N GLY A 209 -16.60 -13.44 -22.31
CA GLY A 209 -15.24 -13.37 -22.84
C GLY A 209 -14.35 -12.31 -22.19
N GLY A 210 -14.83 -11.67 -21.10
CA GLY A 210 -14.05 -10.72 -20.33
C GLY A 210 -13.04 -11.38 -19.38
N LEU A 211 -12.35 -10.55 -18.60
CA LEU A 211 -11.31 -11.02 -17.68
C LEU A 211 -11.83 -11.37 -16.28
N GLY A 212 -13.13 -11.29 -16.03
CA GLY A 212 -13.74 -11.52 -14.73
C GLY A 212 -13.68 -10.29 -13.81
N SER A 213 -14.22 -10.44 -12.62
CA SER A 213 -14.16 -9.47 -11.53
C SER A 213 -12.74 -9.22 -11.04
N ILE A 214 -12.54 -8.16 -10.27
CA ILE A 214 -11.24 -7.85 -9.64
C ILE A 214 -10.76 -9.05 -8.81
N SER A 215 -11.62 -9.65 -7.97
CA SER A 215 -11.25 -10.80 -7.14
C SER A 215 -10.86 -12.05 -7.95
N GLU A 216 -11.55 -12.32 -9.04
CA GLU A 216 -11.17 -13.43 -9.96
C GLU A 216 -9.83 -13.14 -10.63
N GLN A 217 -9.57 -11.87 -10.96
CA GLN A 217 -8.29 -11.47 -11.53
C GLN A 217 -7.15 -11.49 -10.49
N ILE A 218 -7.39 -11.15 -9.22
CA ILE A 218 -6.42 -11.32 -8.12
C ILE A 218 -5.96 -12.78 -8.06
N ILE A 219 -6.88 -13.72 -8.04
CA ILE A 219 -6.56 -15.16 -8.01
C ILE A 219 -5.74 -15.56 -9.25
N ARG A 220 -6.10 -15.09 -10.44
CA ARG A 220 -5.43 -15.44 -11.70
C ARG A 220 -4.07 -14.75 -11.87
N THR A 221 -3.97 -13.47 -11.56
CA THR A 221 -2.71 -12.71 -11.67
C THR A 221 -1.68 -13.24 -10.69
N ARG A 222 -2.12 -13.69 -9.51
CA ARG A 222 -1.30 -14.53 -8.64
C ARG A 222 -0.01 -13.82 -8.21
N ALA A 223 -0.11 -12.62 -7.62
CA ALA A 223 1.02 -12.05 -6.89
C ALA A 223 1.45 -13.01 -5.78
N ASP A 224 2.75 -13.05 -5.45
CA ASP A 224 3.26 -13.97 -4.43
C ASP A 224 2.68 -13.64 -3.04
N VAL A 225 2.39 -12.36 -2.77
CA VAL A 225 1.74 -11.92 -1.54
C VAL A 225 0.69 -10.86 -1.87
N THR A 226 -0.56 -11.08 -1.45
CA THR A 226 -1.64 -10.08 -1.51
C THR A 226 -2.30 -10.01 -0.13
N LEU A 227 -2.28 -8.83 0.51
CA LEU A 227 -2.76 -8.65 1.89
C LEU A 227 -3.64 -7.41 2.01
N GLY A 228 -4.77 -7.52 2.71
CA GLY A 228 -5.65 -6.39 3.03
C GLY A 228 -6.97 -6.82 3.64
N GLY A 229 -8.00 -6.02 3.43
CA GLY A 229 -9.40 -6.35 3.72
C GLY A 229 -10.11 -6.99 2.52
N GLY A 230 -11.44 -7.08 2.54
CA GLY A 230 -12.26 -7.51 1.40
C GLY A 230 -12.68 -8.98 1.41
N MET A 231 -12.68 -9.63 2.59
CA MET A 231 -13.10 -11.03 2.74
C MET A 231 -14.50 -11.30 2.16
N THR A 232 -15.45 -10.39 2.39
CA THR A 232 -16.85 -10.61 1.96
C THR A 232 -16.97 -10.88 0.46
N THR A 233 -16.16 -10.23 -0.37
CA THR A 233 -16.18 -10.47 -1.81
C THR A 233 -15.67 -11.85 -2.19
N PHE A 234 -14.73 -12.41 -1.41
CA PHE A 234 -14.24 -13.77 -1.64
C PHE A 234 -15.24 -14.87 -1.23
N GLU A 235 -16.30 -14.52 -0.51
CA GLU A 235 -17.43 -15.43 -0.21
C GLU A 235 -18.43 -15.52 -1.38
N GLU A 236 -18.35 -14.63 -2.38
CA GLU A 236 -19.15 -14.73 -3.59
C GLU A 236 -18.76 -15.97 -4.40
N LYS A 237 -19.73 -16.50 -5.14
CA LYS A 237 -19.53 -17.69 -5.98
C LYS A 237 -19.14 -17.31 -7.39
N ALA A 238 -18.17 -18.03 -7.93
CA ALA A 238 -17.83 -17.97 -9.35
C ALA A 238 -19.05 -18.38 -10.18
N THR A 239 -19.34 -17.63 -11.24
CA THR A 239 -20.51 -17.83 -12.11
C THR A 239 -20.20 -18.64 -13.36
N TYR A 240 -18.91 -18.79 -13.71
CA TYR A 240 -18.47 -19.42 -14.95
C TYR A 240 -17.24 -20.31 -14.78
N GLY A 241 -17.04 -21.22 -15.74
CA GLY A 241 -15.86 -22.05 -15.87
C GLY A 241 -15.74 -23.16 -14.83
N LYS A 242 -14.50 -23.62 -14.61
CA LYS A 242 -14.16 -24.76 -13.76
C LYS A 242 -14.64 -24.62 -12.31
N TYR A 243 -14.71 -23.40 -11.82
CA TYR A 243 -15.06 -23.10 -10.42
C TYR A 243 -16.50 -22.65 -10.22
N LYS A 244 -17.35 -22.74 -11.27
CA LYS A 244 -18.76 -22.34 -11.17
C LYS A 244 -19.44 -22.96 -9.94
N GLY A 245 -20.05 -22.11 -9.12
CA GLY A 245 -20.77 -22.49 -7.90
C GLY A 245 -19.90 -22.59 -6.63
N LYS A 246 -18.58 -22.60 -6.74
CA LYS A 246 -17.66 -22.51 -5.60
C LYS A 246 -17.43 -21.03 -5.24
N THR A 247 -17.15 -20.76 -3.98
CA THR A 247 -16.74 -19.41 -3.56
C THR A 247 -15.35 -19.08 -4.14
N LEU A 248 -15.05 -17.80 -4.31
CA LEU A 248 -13.72 -17.37 -4.74
C LEU A 248 -12.63 -17.76 -3.72
N LEU A 249 -13.00 -17.86 -2.44
CA LEU A 249 -12.10 -18.35 -1.39
C LEU A 249 -11.79 -19.85 -1.57
N GLU A 250 -12.80 -20.68 -1.91
CA GLU A 250 -12.59 -22.09 -2.26
C GLU A 250 -11.72 -22.23 -3.51
N GLN A 251 -11.99 -21.41 -4.53
CA GLN A 251 -11.15 -21.37 -5.75
C GLN A 251 -9.69 -21.05 -5.41
N ALA A 252 -9.44 -20.01 -4.61
CA ALA A 252 -8.08 -19.63 -4.21
C ALA A 252 -7.36 -20.78 -3.48
N LYS A 253 -8.06 -21.45 -2.56
CA LYS A 253 -7.51 -22.64 -1.86
C LYS A 253 -7.16 -23.78 -2.81
N GLU A 254 -8.03 -24.11 -3.75
CA GLU A 254 -7.81 -25.15 -4.75
C GLU A 254 -6.67 -24.80 -5.72
N GLU A 255 -6.44 -23.52 -5.95
CA GLU A 255 -5.31 -23.02 -6.72
C GLU A 255 -4.02 -22.90 -5.89
N GLY A 256 -4.01 -23.37 -4.64
CA GLY A 256 -2.84 -23.51 -3.80
C GLY A 256 -2.44 -22.26 -3.04
N TYR A 257 -3.34 -21.28 -2.88
CA TYR A 257 -3.10 -20.14 -2.02
C TYR A 257 -3.05 -20.55 -0.54
N THR A 258 -2.10 -19.99 0.19
CA THR A 258 -2.13 -19.97 1.66
C THR A 258 -3.02 -18.82 2.09
N ILE A 259 -4.15 -19.13 2.74
CA ILE A 259 -5.09 -18.11 3.23
C ILE A 259 -4.72 -17.78 4.68
N VAL A 260 -4.61 -16.49 5.00
CA VAL A 260 -4.40 -15.99 6.37
C VAL A 260 -5.43 -14.91 6.69
N THR A 261 -5.96 -14.93 7.91
CA THR A 261 -7.08 -14.08 8.32
C THR A 261 -6.77 -13.23 9.56
N ASN A 262 -5.62 -13.42 10.16
CA ASN A 262 -5.18 -12.68 11.34
C ASN A 262 -3.66 -12.52 11.39
N ALA A 263 -3.18 -11.71 12.33
CA ALA A 263 -1.78 -11.37 12.48
C ALA A 263 -0.90 -12.59 12.79
N ASP A 264 -1.35 -13.50 13.62
CA ASP A 264 -0.57 -14.68 14.05
C ASP A 264 -0.40 -15.66 12.88
N GLU A 265 -1.47 -15.91 12.12
CA GLU A 265 -1.41 -16.71 10.89
C GLU A 265 -0.43 -16.09 9.88
N LEU A 266 -0.49 -14.77 9.67
CA LEU A 266 0.45 -14.08 8.80
C LEU A 266 1.90 -14.26 9.27
N GLN A 267 2.17 -14.10 10.57
CA GLN A 267 3.51 -14.29 11.11
C GLN A 267 4.02 -15.72 10.96
N SER A 268 3.15 -16.73 10.96
CA SER A 268 3.50 -18.14 10.79
C SER A 268 3.91 -18.52 9.37
N VAL A 269 3.57 -17.71 8.35
CA VAL A 269 3.93 -17.97 6.96
C VAL A 269 5.45 -17.96 6.80
N SER A 270 6.02 -19.04 6.28
CA SER A 270 7.48 -19.17 6.08
C SER A 270 7.92 -18.98 4.63
N ASN A 271 7.01 -19.12 3.66
CA ASN A 271 7.29 -19.02 2.24
C ASN A 271 6.10 -18.42 1.48
N ALA A 272 6.41 -17.63 0.45
CA ALA A 272 5.44 -17.13 -0.52
C ALA A 272 6.10 -17.10 -1.89
N ASP A 273 5.54 -17.83 -2.84
CA ASP A 273 6.02 -17.93 -4.21
C ASP A 273 4.86 -18.27 -5.17
N GLN A 274 5.17 -18.40 -6.45
CA GLN A 274 4.18 -18.74 -7.48
C GLN A 274 3.50 -20.10 -7.29
N LYS A 275 4.06 -21.00 -6.48
CA LYS A 275 3.45 -22.29 -6.16
C LYS A 275 2.51 -22.20 -4.97
N LYS A 276 2.90 -21.39 -3.98
CA LYS A 276 2.15 -21.16 -2.73
C LYS A 276 2.05 -19.66 -2.44
N PRO A 277 1.29 -18.91 -3.23
CA PRO A 277 1.08 -17.50 -2.95
C PRO A 277 0.25 -17.32 -1.67
N VAL A 278 0.40 -16.17 -1.04
CA VAL A 278 -0.30 -15.82 0.20
C VAL A 278 -1.41 -14.82 -0.09
N LEU A 279 -2.61 -15.13 0.38
CA LEU A 279 -3.77 -14.26 0.35
C LEU A 279 -4.21 -13.97 1.79
N GLY A 280 -3.99 -12.75 2.26
CA GLY A 280 -4.40 -12.30 3.59
C GLY A 280 -5.62 -11.41 3.54
N LEU A 281 -6.69 -11.82 4.24
CA LEU A 281 -7.98 -11.15 4.27
C LEU A 281 -8.35 -10.87 5.74
N PHE A 282 -7.98 -9.68 6.24
CA PHE A 282 -8.00 -9.35 7.66
C PHE A 282 -9.26 -8.61 8.14
N ALA A 283 -10.18 -8.31 7.23
CA ALA A 283 -11.46 -7.68 7.51
C ALA A 283 -12.50 -8.04 6.45
N PRO A 284 -13.80 -8.00 6.76
CA PRO A 284 -14.87 -8.20 5.78
C PRO A 284 -14.82 -7.20 4.61
N GLY A 285 -14.66 -5.93 4.91
CA GLY A 285 -14.43 -4.80 4.00
C GLY A 285 -13.06 -4.18 4.23
N ASN A 286 -12.98 -2.85 4.27
CA ASN A 286 -11.75 -2.14 4.65
C ASN A 286 -11.30 -2.53 6.06
N MET A 287 -10.00 -2.58 6.28
CA MET A 287 -9.48 -2.75 7.64
C MET A 287 -9.90 -1.55 8.50
N PRO A 288 -10.33 -1.74 9.75
CA PRO A 288 -10.75 -0.64 10.61
C PRO A 288 -9.65 0.42 10.75
N VAL A 289 -10.03 1.70 10.75
CA VAL A 289 -9.10 2.82 11.01
C VAL A 289 -8.51 2.73 12.42
N ARG A 290 -7.33 3.28 12.62
CA ARG A 290 -6.65 3.25 13.93
C ARG A 290 -7.25 4.20 14.95
N LEU A 291 -7.71 5.35 14.48
CA LEU A 291 -8.26 6.43 15.31
C LEU A 291 -9.68 6.74 14.86
N LYS A 292 -10.56 7.03 15.79
CA LYS A 292 -11.90 7.56 15.56
C LYS A 292 -11.98 8.98 16.09
N GLY A 293 -12.72 9.83 15.39
CA GLY A 293 -12.97 11.21 15.76
C GLY A 293 -14.23 11.73 15.08
N PRO A 294 -14.66 12.96 15.36
CA PRO A 294 -15.77 13.57 14.67
C PRO A 294 -15.43 13.71 13.18
N GLN A 295 -16.45 13.61 12.35
CA GLN A 295 -16.29 13.90 10.92
C GLN A 295 -15.91 15.36 10.70
N ALA A 296 -15.03 15.59 9.72
CA ALA A 296 -14.74 16.94 9.25
C ALA A 296 -16.01 17.60 8.71
N SER A 297 -16.15 18.90 8.95
CA SER A 297 -17.22 19.73 8.38
C SER A 297 -16.66 20.69 7.35
N PHE A 298 -17.49 21.15 6.41
CA PHE A 298 -17.07 22.03 5.32
C PHE A 298 -16.41 23.33 5.80
N HIS A 299 -16.92 23.91 6.89
CA HIS A 299 -16.36 25.12 7.49
C HIS A 299 -15.31 24.86 8.57
N GLY A 300 -14.87 23.62 8.74
CA GLY A 300 -14.05 23.21 9.87
C GLY A 300 -14.85 23.25 11.18
N ASN A 301 -14.14 23.11 12.29
CA ASN A 301 -14.71 23.21 13.64
C ASN A 301 -14.02 24.35 14.41
N LEU A 302 -13.77 25.47 13.73
CA LEU A 302 -13.02 26.62 14.28
C LEU A 302 -13.75 27.30 15.44
N ASP A 303 -15.07 27.17 15.49
CA ASP A 303 -15.98 27.68 16.51
C ASP A 303 -16.14 26.75 17.73
N ARG A 304 -15.50 25.64 17.74
CA ARG A 304 -15.63 24.59 18.77
C ARG A 304 -14.29 24.30 19.44
N PRO A 305 -14.31 23.83 20.70
CA PRO A 305 -13.09 23.32 21.33
C PRO A 305 -12.44 22.22 20.50
N ALA A 306 -11.11 22.15 20.52
CA ALA A 306 -10.36 21.06 19.89
C ALA A 306 -10.81 19.71 20.43
N VAL A 307 -11.03 18.76 19.53
CA VAL A 307 -11.44 17.40 19.88
C VAL A 307 -10.27 16.45 19.64
N LYS A 308 -9.99 15.61 20.64
CA LYS A 308 -9.00 14.54 20.49
C LYS A 308 -9.63 13.32 19.84
N CYS A 309 -8.87 12.66 18.96
CA CYS A 309 -9.24 11.36 18.43
C CYS A 309 -9.10 10.28 19.51
N GLU A 310 -9.92 9.24 19.42
CA GLU A 310 -9.88 8.07 20.29
C GLU A 310 -9.30 6.87 19.54
N VAL A 311 -8.64 5.98 20.25
CA VAL A 311 -8.19 4.70 19.70
C VAL A 311 -9.40 3.86 19.30
N ASN A 312 -9.43 3.39 18.07
CA ASN A 312 -10.51 2.57 17.57
C ASN A 312 -10.40 1.14 18.12
N LYS A 313 -11.34 0.77 18.98
CA LYS A 313 -11.40 -0.57 19.62
C LYS A 313 -11.65 -1.71 18.61
N GLU A 314 -12.21 -1.41 17.43
CA GLU A 314 -12.40 -2.40 16.37
C GLU A 314 -11.06 -2.80 15.70
N ARG A 315 -10.03 -1.97 15.83
CA ARG A 315 -8.67 -2.28 15.38
C ARG A 315 -7.94 -3.10 16.44
N THR A 316 -8.34 -4.36 16.55
CA THR A 316 -7.78 -5.30 17.53
C THR A 316 -6.35 -5.75 17.15
N ALA A 317 -5.64 -6.38 18.09
CA ALA A 317 -4.31 -6.94 17.83
C ALA A 317 -4.30 -8.08 16.80
N SER A 318 -5.43 -8.73 16.57
CA SER A 318 -5.56 -9.78 15.54
C SER A 318 -5.49 -9.22 14.11
N ILE A 319 -5.76 -7.92 13.93
CA ILE A 319 -5.64 -7.25 12.63
C ILE A 319 -4.20 -6.72 12.50
N PRO A 320 -3.38 -7.21 11.56
CA PRO A 320 -1.99 -6.81 11.45
C PRO A 320 -1.85 -5.31 11.12
N LYS A 321 -0.83 -4.66 11.67
CA LYS A 321 -0.47 -3.29 11.30
C LYS A 321 0.13 -3.28 9.88
N LEU A 322 -0.03 -2.19 9.13
CA LEU A 322 0.58 -2.06 7.81
C LEU A 322 2.10 -2.27 7.84
N ALA A 323 2.78 -1.73 8.86
CA ALA A 323 4.21 -1.92 9.04
C ALA A 323 4.60 -3.41 9.23
N ASP A 324 3.79 -4.19 9.96
CA ASP A 324 4.03 -5.61 10.19
C ASP A 324 3.77 -6.42 8.90
N MET A 325 2.71 -6.08 8.16
CA MET A 325 2.44 -6.65 6.83
C MET A 325 3.58 -6.35 5.87
N THR A 326 4.05 -5.11 5.82
CA THR A 326 5.15 -4.68 4.95
C THR A 326 6.43 -5.43 5.27
N LYS A 327 6.82 -5.45 6.57
CA LYS A 327 8.01 -6.18 7.01
C LYS A 327 7.94 -7.65 6.64
N LYS A 328 6.82 -8.31 6.96
CA LYS A 328 6.62 -9.73 6.65
C LYS A 328 6.67 -9.99 5.16
N THR A 329 6.05 -9.14 4.35
CA THR A 329 6.07 -9.27 2.89
C THR A 329 7.49 -9.13 2.33
N ILE A 330 8.25 -8.14 2.79
CA ILE A 330 9.67 -7.99 2.40
C ILE A 330 10.46 -9.25 2.78
N ASP A 331 10.27 -9.78 3.98
CA ASP A 331 10.98 -10.99 4.43
C ASP A 331 10.67 -12.21 3.55
N LEU A 332 9.45 -12.34 3.05
CA LEU A 332 9.04 -13.39 2.13
C LEU A 332 9.62 -13.17 0.71
N LEU A 333 9.46 -11.95 0.16
CA LEU A 333 9.83 -11.66 -1.23
C LEU A 333 11.35 -11.57 -1.47
N LYS A 334 12.13 -11.13 -0.48
CA LYS A 334 13.60 -10.97 -0.59
C LYS A 334 14.34 -12.29 -0.86
N THR A 335 13.68 -13.43 -0.71
CA THR A 335 14.23 -14.73 -1.01
C THR A 335 14.40 -14.97 -2.52
N ASN A 336 13.71 -14.20 -3.36
CA ASN A 336 13.85 -14.27 -4.80
C ASN A 336 15.16 -13.63 -5.26
N LYS A 337 16.01 -14.41 -5.94
CA LYS A 337 17.35 -13.96 -6.38
C LYS A 337 17.30 -12.84 -7.44
N ASN A 338 16.20 -12.75 -8.19
CA ASN A 338 16.00 -11.73 -9.21
C ASN A 338 15.52 -10.41 -8.62
N GLY A 339 15.13 -10.39 -7.33
CA GLY A 339 14.54 -9.24 -6.66
C GLY A 339 13.02 -9.29 -6.64
N PHE A 340 12.40 -8.19 -6.22
CA PHE A 340 10.94 -8.10 -6.08
C PHE A 340 10.40 -6.71 -6.39
N PHE A 341 9.11 -6.67 -6.73
CA PHE A 341 8.27 -5.47 -6.69
C PHE A 341 7.21 -5.61 -5.61
N LEU A 342 7.05 -4.58 -4.78
CA LEU A 342 6.05 -4.52 -3.72
C LEU A 342 5.34 -3.17 -3.75
N GLN A 343 4.02 -3.17 -3.85
CA GLN A 343 3.16 -2.02 -3.57
C GLN A 343 2.63 -2.10 -2.13
N VAL A 344 2.59 -0.95 -1.45
CA VAL A 344 2.11 -0.78 -0.07
C VAL A 344 1.22 0.46 0.00
N GLU A 345 -0.02 0.29 0.44
CA GLU A 345 -0.98 1.37 0.65
C GLU A 345 -1.52 1.43 2.10
#